data_3fb548751a4a2204c1978d77a674ebe0
#
_entry.id   3fb548751a4a2204c1978d77a674ebe0
#
_cell.length_a   1.000
_cell.length_b   1.000
_cell.length_c   1.000
_cell.angle_alpha   90.00
_cell.angle_beta   90.00
_cell.angle_gamma   90.00
#
_symmetry.space_group_name_H-M   'P 1'
#
loop_
_entity.id
_entity.type
_entity.pdbx_description
1 polymer ?
#
loop_
_entity_poly.entity_id
_entity_poly.type
_entity_poly.pdbx_seq_one_letter_code
_entity_poly.pdbx_strand_id
1 'polypeptide(L)' 'MDKDLKLQNNLKELRTRKNLSQEQLASLVGTTRQTIISIEKQIFNPTAKLALLLCVALDCKFEDLFFF' A
#
# COMPACT_ATOMS: atom_id res chain seq x y z
N MET A 1 -11.56 -0.37 -22.10
CA MET A 1 -10.82 -0.64 -20.85
C MET A 1 -11.47 -1.82 -20.15
N ASP A 2 -10.66 -2.75 -19.69
CA ASP A 2 -11.14 -3.95 -19.01
C ASP A 2 -11.48 -3.61 -17.55
N LYS A 3 -12.76 -3.75 -17.18
CA LYS A 3 -13.24 -3.49 -15.82
C LYS A 3 -12.74 -4.53 -14.81
N ASP A 4 -12.32 -5.70 -15.31
CA ASP A 4 -11.94 -6.82 -14.45
C ASP A 4 -10.47 -6.81 -14.09
N LEU A 5 -9.73 -5.79 -14.55
CA LEU A 5 -8.35 -5.61 -14.14
C LEU A 5 -8.28 -5.35 -12.63
N LYS A 6 -7.58 -6.21 -11.93
CA LYS A 6 -7.37 -6.04 -10.49
C LYS A 6 -6.10 -5.24 -10.25
N LEU A 7 -6.24 -4.21 -9.44
CA LEU A 7 -5.08 -3.46 -8.97
C LEU A 7 -4.26 -4.35 -8.06
N GLN A 8 -2.99 -4.51 -8.38
CA GLN A 8 -2.05 -5.28 -7.58
C GLN A 8 -1.10 -4.34 -6.86
N ASN A 9 -0.38 -4.84 -5.86
CA ASN A 9 0.57 -4.02 -5.15
C ASN A 9 1.73 -4.84 -4.58
N ASN A 10 2.83 -4.13 -4.33
CA ASN A 10 4.02 -4.67 -3.68
C ASN A 10 4.15 -4.15 -2.25
N LEU A 11 3.04 -3.82 -1.59
CA LEU A 11 3.07 -3.15 -0.29
C LEU A 11 3.84 -3.95 0.75
N LYS A 12 3.53 -5.22 0.87
CA LYS A 12 4.21 -6.09 1.86
C LYS A 12 5.71 -6.15 1.60
N GLU A 13 6.12 -6.33 0.34
CA GLU A 13 7.52 -6.42 -0.02
C GLU A 13 8.26 -5.13 0.29
N LEU A 14 7.73 -3.99 -0.13
CA LEU A 14 8.36 -2.70 0.09
C LEU A 14 8.40 -2.34 1.57
N ARG A 15 7.33 -2.68 2.30
CA ARG A 15 7.25 -2.46 3.74
C ARG A 15 8.33 -3.26 4.48
N THR A 16 8.47 -4.55 4.14
CA THR A 16 9.44 -5.42 4.82
C THR A 16 10.88 -5.03 4.49
N ARG A 17 11.14 -4.51 3.30
CA ARG A 17 12.46 -3.97 2.95
C ARG A 17 12.84 -2.78 3.83
N LYS A 18 11.87 -2.02 4.31
CA LYS A 18 12.10 -0.90 5.21
C LYS A 18 12.08 -1.32 6.68
N ASN A 19 11.96 -2.61 6.95
CA ASN A 19 11.89 -3.15 8.32
C ASN A 19 10.71 -2.57 9.11
N LEU A 20 9.59 -2.30 8.43
CA LEU A 20 8.39 -1.77 9.06
C LEU A 20 7.38 -2.88 9.28
N SER A 21 6.77 -2.92 10.48
CA SER A 21 5.61 -3.76 10.73
C SER A 21 4.38 -3.13 10.08
N GLN A 22 3.31 -3.90 9.95
CA GLN A 22 2.03 -3.37 9.45
C GLN A 22 1.54 -2.22 10.34
N GLU A 23 1.68 -2.35 11.65
CA GLU A 23 1.26 -1.33 12.60
C GLU A 23 2.12 -0.07 12.49
N GLN A 24 3.43 -0.23 12.34
CA GLN A 24 4.32 0.91 12.17
C GLN A 24 4.00 1.69 10.91
N LEU A 25 3.79 1.00 9.80
CA LEU A 25 3.43 1.66 8.54
C LEU A 25 2.08 2.37 8.67
N ALA A 26 1.09 1.71 9.28
CA ALA A 26 -0.23 2.30 9.49
C ALA A 26 -0.11 3.61 10.27
N SER A 27 0.70 3.62 11.32
CA SER A 27 0.93 4.82 12.13
C SER A 27 1.56 5.93 11.31
N LEU A 28 2.55 5.60 10.48
CA LEU A 28 3.24 6.61 9.65
C LEU A 28 2.30 7.31 8.67
N VAL A 29 1.34 6.59 8.11
CA VAL A 29 0.43 7.15 7.10
C VAL A 29 -0.93 7.55 7.65
N GLY A 30 -1.13 7.41 8.97
CA GLY A 30 -2.36 7.87 9.63
C GLY A 30 -3.56 6.98 9.37
N THR A 31 -3.36 5.68 9.23
CA THR A 31 -4.45 4.72 9.07
C THR A 31 -4.34 3.60 10.11
N THR A 32 -5.20 2.59 10.01
CA THR A 32 -5.20 1.47 10.95
C THR A 32 -4.40 0.29 10.39
N ARG A 33 -3.93 -0.58 11.28
CA ARG A 33 -3.25 -1.81 10.89
C ARG A 33 -4.15 -2.66 9.98
N GLN A 34 -5.45 -2.74 10.30
CA GLN A 34 -6.39 -3.51 9.49
C GLN A 34 -6.47 -3.00 8.06
N THR A 35 -6.39 -1.69 7.85
CA THR A 35 -6.36 -1.12 6.51
C THR A 35 -5.13 -1.60 5.73
N ILE A 36 -3.96 -1.60 6.36
CA ILE A 36 -2.73 -2.09 5.72
C ILE A 36 -2.88 -3.58 5.37
N ILE A 37 -3.39 -4.39 6.30
CA ILE A 37 -3.62 -5.81 6.04
C ILE A 37 -4.54 -6.01 4.83
N SER A 38 -5.63 -5.26 4.77
CA SER A 38 -6.62 -5.37 3.69
C SER A 38 -6.05 -4.96 2.35
N ILE A 39 -5.19 -3.93 2.31
CA ILE A 39 -4.51 -3.52 1.08
C ILE A 39 -3.56 -4.63 0.61
N GLU A 40 -2.74 -5.18 1.53
CA GLU A 40 -1.79 -6.23 1.19
C GLU A 40 -2.48 -7.48 0.64
N LYS A 41 -3.69 -7.76 1.12
CA LYS A 41 -4.51 -8.89 0.64
C LYS A 41 -5.32 -8.56 -0.61
N GLN A 42 -5.22 -7.35 -1.14
CA GLN A 42 -5.99 -6.90 -2.31
C GLN A 42 -7.50 -6.91 -2.09
N ILE A 43 -7.93 -6.82 -0.83
CA ILE A 43 -9.36 -6.73 -0.48
C ILE A 43 -9.83 -5.29 -0.57
N PHE A 44 -8.96 -4.34 -0.27
CA PHE A 44 -9.26 -2.93 -0.23
C PHE A 44 -8.23 -2.15 -1.05
N ASN A 45 -8.72 -1.27 -1.93
CA ASN A 45 -7.86 -0.36 -2.67
C ASN A 45 -7.83 0.98 -1.95
N PRO A 46 -6.67 1.54 -1.67
CA PRO A 46 -6.61 2.81 -0.94
C PRO A 46 -7.13 3.97 -1.77
N THR A 47 -7.53 5.04 -1.09
CA THR A 47 -7.80 6.31 -1.74
C THR A 47 -6.50 6.84 -2.36
N ALA A 48 -6.61 7.78 -3.29
CA ALA A 48 -5.43 8.39 -3.91
C ALA A 48 -4.53 9.02 -2.84
N LYS A 49 -5.12 9.69 -1.84
CA LYS A 49 -4.34 10.31 -0.76
C LYS A 49 -3.53 9.26 0.01
N LEU A 50 -4.17 8.18 0.42
CA LEU A 50 -3.49 7.12 1.18
C LEU A 50 -2.41 6.45 0.32
N ALA A 51 -2.70 6.20 -0.95
CA ALA A 51 -1.73 5.60 -1.87
C ALA A 51 -0.47 6.47 -1.99
N LEU A 52 -0.63 7.79 -2.11
CA LEU A 52 0.51 8.70 -2.18
C LEU A 52 1.28 8.77 -0.86
N LEU A 53 0.58 8.75 0.27
CA LEU A 53 1.23 8.72 1.59
C LEU A 53 2.06 7.44 1.76
N LEU A 54 1.55 6.31 1.28
CA LEU A 54 2.30 5.05 1.31
C LEU A 54 3.59 5.17 0.47
N CYS A 55 3.52 5.79 -0.70
CA CYS A 55 4.70 6.01 -1.54
C CYS A 55 5.74 6.87 -0.81
N VAL A 56 5.31 7.92 -0.14
CA VAL A 56 6.21 8.77 0.64
C VAL A 56 6.86 7.98 1.78
N ALA A 57 6.06 7.24 2.54
CA ALA A 57 6.56 6.47 3.68
C ALA A 57 7.55 5.38 3.26
N LEU A 58 7.32 4.78 2.08
CA LEU A 58 8.15 3.69 1.57
C LEU A 58 9.25 4.17 0.62
N ASP A 59 9.32 5.47 0.37
CA ASP A 59 10.31 6.08 -0.52
C ASP A 59 10.33 5.36 -1.87
N CYS A 60 9.18 5.23 -2.48
CA CYS A 60 9.04 4.56 -3.77
C CYS A 60 8.12 5.35 -4.70
N LYS A 61 8.19 5.03 -5.99
CA LYS A 61 7.30 5.61 -6.97
C LYS A 61 5.94 4.91 -6.91
N PHE A 62 4.90 5.60 -7.36
CA PHE A 62 3.56 5.03 -7.39
C PHE A 62 3.53 3.72 -8.19
N GLU A 63 4.15 3.69 -9.36
CA GLU A 63 4.17 2.52 -10.22
C GLU A 63 5.00 1.35 -9.68
N ASP A 64 5.89 1.62 -8.71
CA ASP A 64 6.61 0.55 -8.02
C ASP A 64 5.74 -0.14 -6.99
N LEU A 65 4.74 0.57 -6.50
CA LEU A 65 3.86 0.09 -5.44
C LEU A 65 2.56 -0.49 -5.98
N PHE A 66 1.91 0.21 -6.90
CA PHE A 66 0.62 -0.19 -7.48
C PHE A 66 0.72 -0.39 -8.98
N PHE A 67 0.12 -1.48 -9.47
CA PHE A 67 0.18 -1.82 -10.88
C PHE A 67 -0.95 -2.80 -11.25
N PHE A 68 -1.10 -3.05 -12.50
CA PHE A 68 -1.96 -4.10 -13.05
C PHE A 68 -1.11 -5.23 -13.64
#